data_9975aa7ddf4faf7718b22472c4741d92
#
_entry.id   9975aa7ddf4faf7718b22472c4741d92
#
_cell.length_a   1.000
_cell.length_b   1.000
_cell.length_c   1.000
_cell.angle_alpha   90.00
_cell.angle_beta   90.00
_cell.angle_gamma   90.00
#
_symmetry.space_group_name_H-M   'P 1'
#
loop_
_entity.id
_entity.type
_entity.pdbx_description
1 polymer ?
#
loop_
_entity_poly.entity_id
_entity_poly.type
_entity_poly.pdbx_seq_one_letter_code
_entity_poly.pdbx_strand_id
1 'polypeptide(L)'
;MIYGIPLPEMFYERGNISGRFRESNTTVSGNMKKGEILMPLKILLIGGTGTISMAITRRLAAQGHEVFLLNRGSRTAELPDSVRILHGDISDEAEAAKLLSGMQFDAVGEFIGFVPEQVQRDVRLFSGRTRQYLYISSASAYQKPPAESLITESTPLCNPYWQYSRDKIACEEYLMQQYRENGFPVTIVRPSHTYDERSVPLGVHGKNGSWQVVRRIMEGKPVIIHGDGTSLWTITHNSDFAKGYCGLVGNIHAIGQAYHITSDERVTWNQIYQCIADTLGVPLKVCHIPSDFLAAISDYDFEGSLIGDKANTVIFDNSKIKRTVPGFCAEIRADQGIRQTVQHLLAHPGLQNPDPEFDAWCDRVIAAYENLKGALAP
;
A
#
# COMPACT_ATOMS: atom_id res chain seq x y z
N MET A 1 -44.42 -35.81 -0.70
CA MET A 1 -43.84 -36.99 -1.33
C MET A 1 -42.38 -36.70 -1.57
N ILE A 2 -41.51 -37.31 -0.75
CA ILE A 2 -40.05 -37.09 -0.74
C ILE A 2 -39.44 -38.36 -1.30
N TYR A 3 -38.71 -38.28 -2.41
CA TYR A 3 -37.92 -39.40 -2.92
C TYR A 3 -36.49 -39.26 -2.47
N GLY A 4 -36.07 -40.20 -1.57
CA GLY A 4 -34.67 -40.35 -1.18
C GLY A 4 -33.95 -41.25 -2.20
N ILE A 5 -32.72 -40.87 -2.51
CA ILE A 5 -31.74 -41.66 -3.29
C ILE A 5 -30.70 -42.17 -2.29
N PRO A 6 -30.42 -43.49 -2.21
CA PRO A 6 -29.40 -44.05 -1.31
C PRO A 6 -27.98 -43.90 -1.89
N LEU A 7 -27.01 -43.56 -1.04
CA LEU A 7 -25.57 -43.60 -1.31
C LEU A 7 -25.03 -45.01 -1.19
N PRO A 8 -24.10 -45.45 -2.01
CA PRO A 8 -23.45 -46.77 -1.88
C PRO A 8 -22.38 -46.79 -0.78
N GLU A 9 -22.43 -47.83 0.03
CA GLU A 9 -21.39 -48.19 1.04
C GLU A 9 -20.10 -48.57 0.34
N MET A 10 -18.97 -47.95 0.70
CA MET A 10 -17.64 -48.41 0.34
C MET A 10 -16.99 -49.14 1.52
N PHE A 11 -16.74 -50.46 1.34
CA PHE A 11 -16.01 -51.31 2.27
C PHE A 11 -14.54 -50.89 2.36
N TYR A 12 -14.04 -50.71 3.57
CA TYR A 12 -12.62 -50.59 3.86
C TYR A 12 -12.04 -51.97 4.17
N GLU A 13 -11.21 -52.48 3.28
CA GLU A 13 -10.31 -53.59 3.61
C GLU A 13 -9.03 -53.08 4.27
N ARG A 14 -8.75 -53.60 5.47
CA ARG A 14 -7.47 -53.40 6.17
C ARG A 14 -6.41 -54.32 5.61
N GLY A 15 -5.49 -53.75 4.84
CA GLY A 15 -4.26 -54.44 4.47
C GLY A 15 -3.09 -53.98 5.35
N ASN A 16 -2.54 -54.90 6.13
CA ASN A 16 -1.29 -54.76 6.88
C ASN A 16 -0.11 -54.73 5.94
N ILE A 17 0.63 -53.66 5.84
CA ILE A 17 1.95 -53.61 5.21
C ILE A 17 2.94 -52.99 6.21
N SER A 18 3.74 -53.87 6.85
CA SER A 18 4.95 -53.51 7.56
C SER A 18 6.07 -53.18 6.56
N GLY A 19 6.32 -51.92 6.26
CA GLY A 19 7.42 -51.45 5.48
C GLY A 19 8.30 -50.51 6.28
N ARG A 20 9.57 -50.93 6.51
CA ARG A 20 10.61 -50.15 7.17
C ARG A 20 10.85 -48.85 6.38
N PHE A 21 10.52 -47.70 6.95
CA PHE A 21 10.99 -46.43 6.48
C PHE A 21 12.45 -46.21 6.91
N ARG A 22 13.38 -46.22 5.99
CA ARG A 22 14.69 -45.63 6.16
C ARG A 22 14.51 -44.10 6.18
N GLU A 23 14.86 -43.47 7.26
CA GLU A 23 15.06 -42.03 7.31
C GLU A 23 16.25 -41.64 6.42
N SER A 24 15.96 -41.07 5.27
CA SER A 24 16.95 -40.30 4.51
C SER A 24 16.81 -38.85 4.90
N ASN A 25 17.67 -38.39 5.81
CA ASN A 25 17.94 -36.97 6.04
C ASN A 25 18.48 -36.33 4.75
N THR A 26 17.59 -35.84 3.93
CA THR A 26 17.98 -34.97 2.81
C THR A 26 17.68 -33.53 3.25
N THR A 27 18.68 -32.87 3.78
CA THR A 27 18.73 -31.42 3.92
C THR A 27 18.61 -30.82 2.54
N VAL A 28 17.40 -30.34 2.19
CA VAL A 28 17.20 -29.52 1.00
C VAL A 28 17.72 -28.13 1.31
N SER A 29 19.02 -27.96 1.21
CA SER A 29 19.61 -26.64 1.02
C SER A 29 19.26 -26.21 -0.40
N GLY A 30 18.22 -25.38 -0.53
CA GLY A 30 17.87 -24.73 -1.77
C GLY A 30 19.04 -23.84 -2.22
N ASN A 31 20.00 -24.42 -2.96
CA ASN A 31 20.95 -23.66 -3.76
C ASN A 31 20.13 -22.89 -4.80
N MET A 32 19.89 -21.61 -4.57
CA MET A 32 19.60 -20.68 -5.66
C MET A 32 20.77 -20.79 -6.64
N LYS A 33 20.50 -21.27 -7.85
CA LYS A 33 21.48 -21.27 -8.93
C LYS A 33 21.91 -19.82 -9.17
N LYS A 34 23.13 -19.46 -8.75
CA LYS A 34 23.82 -18.27 -9.24
C LYS A 34 23.89 -18.39 -10.76
N GLY A 35 23.19 -17.52 -11.49
CA GLY A 35 23.46 -17.33 -12.89
C GLY A 35 22.31 -17.42 -13.88
N GLU A 36 21.09 -16.96 -13.57
CA GLU A 36 20.27 -16.36 -14.64
C GLU A 36 20.64 -14.89 -14.70
N ILE A 37 21.45 -14.50 -15.69
CA ILE A 37 21.66 -13.09 -16.04
C ILE A 37 20.34 -12.64 -16.65
N LEU A 38 19.44 -12.14 -15.80
CA LEU A 38 18.27 -11.41 -16.29
C LEU A 38 18.81 -10.24 -17.11
N MET A 39 18.48 -10.20 -18.39
CA MET A 39 18.81 -9.06 -19.25
C MET A 39 18.30 -7.79 -18.59
N PRO A 40 19.13 -6.74 -18.47
CA PRO A 40 18.70 -5.49 -17.89
C PRO A 40 17.47 -4.96 -18.62
N LEU A 41 16.39 -4.67 -17.88
CA LEU A 41 15.19 -4.06 -18.44
C LEU A 41 15.37 -2.54 -18.45
N LYS A 42 14.80 -1.88 -19.45
CA LYS A 42 14.69 -0.42 -19.51
C LYS A 42 13.34 -0.01 -18.92
N ILE A 43 13.38 0.67 -17.79
CA ILE A 43 12.20 0.96 -16.95
C ILE A 43 12.06 2.45 -16.76
N LEU A 44 10.86 2.98 -17.01
CA LEU A 44 10.50 4.36 -16.68
C LEU A 44 9.57 4.37 -15.46
N LEU A 45 9.88 5.20 -14.47
CA LEU A 45 9.01 5.46 -13.32
C LEU A 45 8.56 6.91 -13.33
N ILE A 46 7.25 7.14 -13.39
CA ILE A 46 6.63 8.45 -13.32
C ILE A 46 6.30 8.74 -11.87
N GLY A 47 6.99 9.72 -11.25
CA GLY A 47 6.87 10.00 -9.81
C GLY A 47 7.73 9.07 -8.92
N GLY A 48 8.93 8.68 -9.38
CA GLY A 48 9.82 7.69 -8.75
C GLY A 48 10.47 8.05 -7.40
N THR A 49 10.10 9.17 -6.75
CA THR A 49 10.70 9.66 -5.48
C THR A 49 9.70 9.76 -4.32
N GLY A 50 8.51 9.16 -4.46
CA GLY A 50 7.47 9.12 -3.42
C GLY A 50 7.71 8.04 -2.36
N THR A 51 6.80 7.95 -1.39
CA THR A 51 6.82 6.94 -0.31
C THR A 51 6.91 5.52 -0.84
N ILE A 52 6.10 5.18 -1.84
CA ILE A 52 6.07 3.84 -2.43
C ILE A 52 7.24 3.68 -3.42
N SER A 53 7.42 4.65 -4.30
CA SER A 53 8.29 4.51 -5.46
C SER A 53 9.78 4.58 -5.16
N MET A 54 10.22 5.25 -4.10
CA MET A 54 11.64 5.36 -3.76
C MET A 54 12.30 4.00 -3.50
N ALA A 55 11.66 3.14 -2.71
CA ALA A 55 12.17 1.79 -2.45
C ALA A 55 12.20 0.94 -3.73
N ILE A 56 11.22 1.11 -4.61
CA ILE A 56 11.17 0.45 -5.92
C ILE A 56 12.32 0.93 -6.80
N THR A 57 12.53 2.24 -6.90
CA THR A 57 13.62 2.85 -7.68
C THR A 57 14.98 2.30 -7.25
N ARG A 58 15.25 2.33 -5.94
CA ARG A 58 16.51 1.80 -5.39
C ARG A 58 16.69 0.31 -5.65
N ARG A 59 15.60 -0.48 -5.50
CA ARG A 59 15.64 -1.92 -5.70
C ARG A 59 15.85 -2.30 -7.16
N LEU A 60 15.16 -1.68 -8.10
CA LEU A 60 15.34 -1.92 -9.53
C LEU A 60 16.75 -1.54 -10.00
N ALA A 61 17.29 -0.40 -9.52
CA ALA A 61 18.66 0.00 -9.80
C ALA A 61 19.68 -1.02 -9.23
N ALA A 62 19.48 -1.49 -8.00
CA ALA A 62 20.33 -2.51 -7.37
C ALA A 62 20.26 -3.88 -8.08
N GLN A 63 19.16 -4.17 -8.78
CA GLN A 63 19.01 -5.36 -9.62
C GLN A 63 19.70 -5.22 -10.99
N GLY A 64 20.30 -4.07 -11.28
CA GLY A 64 21.03 -3.82 -12.53
C GLY A 64 20.16 -3.41 -13.70
N HIS A 65 18.91 -3.00 -13.47
CA HIS A 65 18.03 -2.48 -14.52
C HIS A 65 18.41 -1.04 -14.91
N GLU A 66 18.13 -0.64 -16.15
CA GLU A 66 18.26 0.73 -16.62
C GLU A 66 17.03 1.53 -16.22
N VAL A 67 17.13 2.27 -15.10
CA VAL A 67 16.01 2.99 -14.48
C VAL A 67 16.02 4.47 -14.87
N PHE A 68 14.91 4.92 -15.44
CA PHE A 68 14.61 6.32 -15.73
C PHE A 68 13.54 6.83 -14.79
N LEU A 69 13.68 8.05 -14.29
CA LEU A 69 12.65 8.75 -13.52
C LEU A 69 12.18 9.95 -14.32
N LEU A 70 10.88 10.05 -14.59
CA LEU A 70 10.27 11.28 -15.10
C LEU A 70 9.69 12.04 -13.90
N ASN A 71 10.31 13.17 -13.56
CA ASN A 71 9.86 14.03 -12.48
C ASN A 71 10.26 15.51 -12.70
N ARG A 72 9.62 16.40 -11.94
CA ARG A 72 9.83 17.85 -12.02
C ARG A 72 11.08 18.34 -11.29
N GLY A 73 11.83 17.45 -10.63
CA GLY A 73 13.01 17.82 -9.84
C GLY A 73 12.72 18.55 -8.51
N SER A 74 11.48 18.62 -8.07
CA SER A 74 11.08 19.36 -6.86
C SER A 74 11.49 18.67 -5.55
N ARG A 75 11.84 17.39 -5.59
CA ARG A 75 12.29 16.63 -4.42
C ARG A 75 13.76 16.28 -4.58
N THR A 76 14.59 16.75 -3.63
CA THR A 76 15.95 16.24 -3.47
C THR A 76 15.86 14.85 -2.81
N ALA A 77 16.33 13.85 -3.51
CA ALA A 77 16.41 12.49 -3.00
C ALA A 77 17.78 11.92 -3.34
N GLU A 78 18.37 11.19 -2.42
CA GLU A 78 19.58 10.43 -2.70
C GLU A 78 19.20 9.22 -3.56
N LEU A 79 19.52 9.32 -4.83
CA LEU A 79 19.29 8.28 -5.83
C LEU A 79 20.60 7.55 -6.14
N PRO A 80 20.55 6.25 -6.48
CA PRO A 80 21.73 5.56 -7.00
C PRO A 80 22.24 6.23 -8.29
N ASP A 81 23.54 6.30 -8.48
CA ASP A 81 24.20 6.95 -9.64
C ASP A 81 23.77 6.34 -10.99
N SER A 82 23.31 5.10 -10.99
CA SER A 82 22.80 4.39 -12.18
C SER A 82 21.41 4.85 -12.62
N VAL A 83 20.70 5.65 -11.81
CA VAL A 83 19.35 6.14 -12.13
C VAL A 83 19.45 7.41 -12.96
N ARG A 84 18.75 7.44 -14.09
CA ARG A 84 18.71 8.59 -15.01
C ARG A 84 17.44 9.39 -14.78
N ILE A 85 17.59 10.71 -14.62
CA ILE A 85 16.46 11.61 -14.42
C ILE A 85 16.13 12.28 -15.76
N LEU A 86 14.86 12.16 -16.16
CA LEU A 86 14.24 12.94 -17.22
C LEU A 86 13.47 14.09 -16.54
N HIS A 87 14.02 15.29 -16.64
CA HIS A 87 13.37 16.48 -16.06
C HIS A 87 12.23 16.95 -16.97
N GLY A 88 11.01 16.87 -16.46
CA GLY A 88 9.80 17.30 -17.17
C GLY A 88 8.55 17.11 -16.32
N ASP A 89 7.48 17.77 -16.72
CA ASP A 89 6.15 17.60 -16.12
C ASP A 89 5.30 16.69 -17.03
N ILE A 90 4.94 15.51 -16.54
CA ILE A 90 4.08 14.58 -17.27
C ILE A 90 2.70 15.19 -17.57
N SER A 91 2.24 16.20 -16.81
CA SER A 91 0.96 16.88 -17.05
C SER A 91 1.00 17.79 -18.31
N ASP A 92 2.19 18.22 -18.74
CA ASP A 92 2.38 18.79 -20.07
C ASP A 92 2.63 17.66 -21.08
N GLU A 93 1.54 17.17 -21.69
CA GLU A 93 1.58 16.03 -22.61
C GLU A 93 2.49 16.29 -23.82
N ALA A 94 2.55 17.53 -24.32
CA ALA A 94 3.37 17.88 -25.50
C ALA A 94 4.86 17.86 -25.15
N GLU A 95 5.24 18.42 -24.00
CA GLU A 95 6.60 18.38 -23.50
C GLU A 95 7.03 16.93 -23.21
N ALA A 96 6.17 16.16 -22.50
CA ALA A 96 6.43 14.77 -22.20
C ALA A 96 6.61 13.91 -23.47
N ALA A 97 5.75 14.10 -24.47
CA ALA A 97 5.86 13.39 -25.75
C ALA A 97 7.18 13.70 -26.48
N LYS A 98 7.64 14.95 -26.43
CA LYS A 98 8.94 15.38 -27.00
C LYS A 98 10.10 14.77 -26.23
N LEU A 99 10.05 14.79 -24.89
CA LEU A 99 11.10 14.25 -24.01
C LEU A 99 11.25 12.73 -24.19
N LEU A 100 10.13 12.03 -24.37
CA LEU A 100 10.09 10.56 -24.55
C LEU A 100 10.24 10.14 -26.03
N SER A 101 10.48 11.08 -26.95
CA SER A 101 10.58 10.79 -28.39
C SER A 101 11.70 9.79 -28.67
N GLY A 102 11.40 8.75 -29.46
CA GLY A 102 12.36 7.69 -29.82
C GLY A 102 12.66 6.71 -28.66
N MET A 103 12.09 6.88 -27.47
CA MET A 103 12.30 5.95 -26.36
C MET A 103 11.27 4.83 -26.38
N GLN A 104 11.76 3.62 -26.04
CA GLN A 104 10.96 2.42 -25.81
C GLN A 104 11.32 1.88 -24.44
N PHE A 105 10.33 1.34 -23.71
CA PHE A 105 10.51 0.81 -22.35
C PHE A 105 10.00 -0.63 -22.26
N ASP A 106 10.69 -1.47 -21.51
CA ASP A 106 10.18 -2.78 -21.14
C ASP A 106 9.04 -2.66 -20.11
N ALA A 107 9.15 -1.68 -19.21
CA ALA A 107 8.08 -1.37 -18.26
C ALA A 107 7.99 0.14 -17.98
N VAL A 108 6.77 0.62 -17.77
CA VAL A 108 6.48 1.96 -17.27
C VAL A 108 5.69 1.83 -15.97
N GLY A 109 6.14 2.45 -14.88
CA GLY A 109 5.45 2.50 -13.59
C GLY A 109 4.87 3.90 -13.32
N GLU A 110 3.54 3.98 -13.11
CA GLU A 110 2.82 5.22 -12.85
C GLU A 110 2.42 5.33 -11.38
N PHE A 111 2.98 6.31 -10.66
CA PHE A 111 2.77 6.53 -9.23
C PHE A 111 1.97 7.80 -8.91
N ILE A 112 1.70 8.66 -9.90
CA ILE A 112 1.05 9.96 -9.72
C ILE A 112 -0.21 10.13 -10.57
N GLY A 113 -0.73 9.04 -11.14
CA GLY A 113 -2.01 8.98 -11.83
C GLY A 113 -3.16 8.84 -10.82
N PHE A 114 -3.91 9.91 -10.56
CA PHE A 114 -4.97 9.94 -9.55
C PHE A 114 -6.37 10.01 -10.15
N VAL A 115 -6.52 10.56 -11.34
CA VAL A 115 -7.79 10.78 -12.03
C VAL A 115 -7.76 10.22 -13.46
N PRO A 116 -8.93 9.90 -14.07
CA PRO A 116 -9.00 9.26 -15.38
C PRO A 116 -8.26 9.99 -16.50
N GLU A 117 -8.27 11.32 -16.51
CA GLU A 117 -7.61 12.12 -17.53
C GLU A 117 -6.09 11.87 -17.58
N GLN A 118 -5.49 11.61 -16.42
CA GLN A 118 -4.06 11.33 -16.31
C GLN A 118 -3.70 9.98 -16.93
N VAL A 119 -4.46 8.94 -16.66
CA VAL A 119 -4.22 7.61 -17.26
C VAL A 119 -4.62 7.57 -18.75
N GLN A 120 -5.58 8.40 -19.20
CA GLN A 120 -5.89 8.59 -20.60
C GLN A 120 -4.70 9.22 -21.36
N ARG A 121 -4.09 10.25 -20.79
CA ARG A 121 -2.82 10.83 -21.29
C ARG A 121 -1.75 9.75 -21.42
N ASP A 122 -1.58 8.94 -20.38
CA ASP A 122 -0.54 7.90 -20.35
C ASP A 122 -0.76 6.83 -21.43
N VAL A 123 -2.01 6.43 -21.66
CA VAL A 123 -2.34 5.51 -22.77
C VAL A 123 -1.93 6.12 -24.10
N ARG A 124 -2.19 7.43 -24.35
CA ARG A 124 -1.73 8.09 -25.59
C ARG A 124 -0.20 8.13 -25.71
N LEU A 125 0.49 8.41 -24.59
CA LEU A 125 1.96 8.52 -24.59
C LEU A 125 2.66 7.17 -24.74
N PHE A 126 2.13 6.10 -24.16
CA PHE A 126 2.83 4.84 -24.02
C PHE A 126 2.29 3.68 -24.90
N SER A 127 1.16 3.86 -25.61
CA SER A 127 0.69 2.86 -26.58
C SER A 127 1.75 2.59 -27.64
N GLY A 128 2.12 1.30 -27.79
CA GLY A 128 3.19 0.87 -28.70
C GLY A 128 4.61 1.25 -28.28
N ARG A 129 4.78 1.87 -27.09
CA ARG A 129 6.11 2.29 -26.56
C ARG A 129 6.53 1.55 -25.30
N THR A 130 5.64 0.80 -24.68
CA THR A 130 5.96 -0.04 -23.52
C THR A 130 5.43 -1.46 -23.71
N ARG A 131 6.14 -2.41 -23.12
CA ARG A 131 5.72 -3.83 -23.07
C ARG A 131 4.87 -4.14 -21.84
N GLN A 132 4.94 -3.30 -20.80
CA GLN A 132 4.11 -3.38 -19.60
C GLN A 132 3.92 -1.98 -19.01
N TYR A 133 2.71 -1.67 -18.57
CA TYR A 133 2.37 -0.45 -17.85
C TYR A 133 1.82 -0.83 -16.46
N LEU A 134 2.54 -0.49 -15.39
CA LEU A 134 2.15 -0.79 -14.02
C LEU A 134 1.51 0.45 -13.38
N TYR A 135 0.22 0.38 -13.14
CA TYR A 135 -0.56 1.46 -12.54
C TYR A 135 -0.70 1.26 -11.03
N ILE A 136 -0.34 2.28 -10.24
CA ILE A 136 -0.59 2.30 -8.80
C ILE A 136 -2.00 2.83 -8.54
N SER A 137 -2.89 1.91 -8.21
CA SER A 137 -4.24 2.18 -7.72
C SER A 137 -4.25 2.33 -6.18
N SER A 138 -5.28 1.85 -5.52
CA SER A 138 -5.39 1.84 -4.06
C SER A 138 -6.27 0.69 -3.58
N ALA A 139 -5.96 0.11 -2.43
CA ALA A 139 -6.85 -0.84 -1.76
C ALA A 139 -8.12 -0.19 -1.18
N SER A 140 -8.15 1.15 -1.07
CA SER A 140 -9.38 1.87 -0.74
C SER A 140 -10.46 1.80 -1.82
N ALA A 141 -10.09 1.36 -3.03
CA ALA A 141 -11.03 1.11 -4.14
C ALA A 141 -11.96 -0.09 -3.87
N TYR A 142 -11.56 -1.05 -3.04
CA TYR A 142 -12.42 -2.18 -2.68
C TYR A 142 -13.67 -1.70 -1.95
N GLN A 143 -14.75 -2.49 -2.09
CA GLN A 143 -16.06 -2.17 -1.53
C GLN A 143 -16.02 -1.70 -0.08
N LYS A 144 -16.69 -0.59 0.20
CA LYS A 144 -16.87 -0.03 1.55
C LYS A 144 -18.35 0.27 1.82
N PRO A 145 -18.89 -0.17 2.98
CA PRO A 145 -18.24 -1.11 3.90
C PRO A 145 -17.98 -2.46 3.22
N PRO A 146 -16.94 -3.19 3.63
CA PRO A 146 -16.66 -4.50 3.06
C PRO A 146 -17.75 -5.51 3.47
N ALA A 147 -18.20 -6.36 2.53
CA ALA A 147 -19.13 -7.46 2.85
C ALA A 147 -18.45 -8.54 3.71
N GLU A 148 -17.16 -8.75 3.49
CA GLU A 148 -16.31 -9.65 4.26
C GLU A 148 -15.01 -8.95 4.64
N SER A 149 -14.46 -9.28 5.80
CA SER A 149 -13.20 -8.69 6.27
C SER A 149 -11.98 -9.19 5.48
N LEU A 150 -12.06 -10.38 4.86
CA LEU A 150 -11.00 -10.92 4.01
C LEU A 150 -11.15 -10.41 2.58
N ILE A 151 -10.21 -9.58 2.16
CA ILE A 151 -10.18 -8.94 0.85
C ILE A 151 -9.30 -9.75 -0.10
N THR A 152 -9.85 -10.04 -1.28
CA THR A 152 -9.13 -10.62 -2.42
C THR A 152 -9.19 -9.66 -3.60
N GLU A 153 -8.40 -9.90 -4.66
CA GLU A 153 -8.47 -9.07 -5.87
C GLU A 153 -9.80 -9.19 -6.63
N SER A 154 -10.63 -10.20 -6.31
CA SER A 154 -11.99 -10.37 -6.84
C SER A 154 -13.07 -9.65 -6.01
N THR A 155 -12.72 -9.09 -4.84
CA THR A 155 -13.63 -8.25 -4.08
C THR A 155 -14.10 -7.07 -4.94
N PRO A 156 -15.43 -6.79 -5.02
CA PRO A 156 -15.95 -5.69 -5.83
C PRO A 156 -15.27 -4.35 -5.52
N LEU A 157 -15.20 -3.49 -6.53
CA LEU A 157 -14.73 -2.12 -6.38
C LEU A 157 -15.93 -1.20 -6.22
N CYS A 158 -16.07 -0.60 -5.04
CA CYS A 158 -17.16 0.33 -4.73
C CYS A 158 -16.87 1.10 -3.45
N ASN A 159 -16.61 2.39 -3.55
CA ASN A 159 -16.41 3.24 -2.38
C ASN A 159 -17.21 4.54 -2.52
N PRO A 160 -18.43 4.61 -1.93
CA PRO A 160 -19.26 5.79 -2.04
C PRO A 160 -18.79 6.98 -1.20
N TYR A 161 -17.90 6.77 -0.22
CA TYR A 161 -17.51 7.77 0.77
C TYR A 161 -16.33 8.62 0.34
N TRP A 162 -15.47 8.13 -0.56
CA TRP A 162 -14.20 8.78 -0.88
C TRP A 162 -14.04 9.06 -2.38
N GLN A 163 -13.95 10.35 -2.76
CA GLN A 163 -13.75 10.73 -4.17
C GLN A 163 -12.45 10.16 -4.74
N TYR A 164 -11.38 10.21 -3.97
CA TYR A 164 -10.09 9.59 -4.34
C TYR A 164 -10.26 8.12 -4.77
N SER A 165 -11.04 7.35 -4.02
CA SER A 165 -11.28 5.92 -4.33
C SER A 165 -12.13 5.75 -5.58
N ARG A 166 -13.14 6.61 -5.79
CA ARG A 166 -13.96 6.61 -7.02
C ARG A 166 -13.11 6.92 -8.25
N ASP A 167 -12.20 7.88 -8.14
CA ASP A 167 -11.29 8.24 -9.22
C ASP A 167 -10.32 7.09 -9.54
N LYS A 168 -9.79 6.41 -8.51
CA LYS A 168 -8.96 5.22 -8.70
C LYS A 168 -9.71 4.08 -9.37
N ILE A 169 -10.98 3.85 -9.01
CA ILE A 169 -11.85 2.86 -9.67
C ILE A 169 -12.03 3.23 -11.15
N ALA A 170 -12.37 4.47 -11.44
CA ALA A 170 -12.54 4.93 -12.82
C ALA A 170 -11.25 4.81 -13.66
N CYS A 171 -10.09 5.06 -13.07
CA CYS A 171 -8.79 4.81 -13.72
C CYS A 171 -8.61 3.33 -14.05
N GLU A 172 -8.89 2.42 -13.10
CA GLU A 172 -8.76 0.97 -13.33
C GLU A 172 -9.71 0.49 -14.42
N GLU A 173 -10.97 0.93 -14.39
CA GLU A 173 -11.99 0.57 -15.39
C GLU A 173 -11.56 1.00 -16.79
N TYR A 174 -11.08 2.23 -16.94
CA TYR A 174 -10.55 2.74 -18.21
C TYR A 174 -9.35 1.93 -18.69
N LEU A 175 -8.35 1.71 -17.83
CA LEU A 175 -7.15 0.95 -18.21
C LEU A 175 -7.46 -0.49 -18.57
N MET A 176 -8.37 -1.14 -17.86
CA MET A 176 -8.80 -2.50 -18.17
C MET A 176 -9.66 -2.56 -19.45
N GLN A 177 -10.39 -1.49 -19.77
CA GLN A 177 -11.06 -1.36 -21.08
C GLN A 177 -10.01 -1.25 -22.19
N GLN A 178 -8.98 -0.40 -22.04
CA GLN A 178 -7.89 -0.26 -23.01
C GLN A 178 -7.12 -1.57 -23.22
N TYR A 179 -6.94 -2.36 -22.16
CA TYR A 179 -6.35 -3.70 -22.28
C TYR A 179 -7.20 -4.63 -23.16
N ARG A 180 -8.52 -4.68 -22.91
CA ARG A 180 -9.44 -5.59 -23.65
C ARG A 180 -9.63 -5.18 -25.10
N GLU A 181 -9.76 -3.89 -25.38
CA GLU A 181 -10.14 -3.36 -26.69
C GLU A 181 -8.93 -3.04 -27.57
N ASN A 182 -7.84 -2.55 -26.98
CA ASN A 182 -6.69 -2.01 -27.70
C ASN A 182 -5.37 -2.73 -27.39
N GLY A 183 -5.40 -3.74 -26.51
CA GLY A 183 -4.21 -4.50 -26.13
C GLY A 183 -3.18 -3.70 -25.31
N PHE A 184 -3.62 -2.61 -24.63
CA PHE A 184 -2.72 -1.82 -23.78
C PHE A 184 -2.24 -2.68 -22.60
N PRO A 185 -0.90 -2.87 -22.38
CA PRO A 185 -0.37 -3.94 -21.53
C PRO A 185 -0.37 -3.56 -20.04
N VAL A 186 -1.53 -3.31 -19.42
CA VAL A 186 -1.65 -2.84 -18.06
C VAL A 186 -1.52 -3.96 -17.03
N THR A 187 -0.84 -3.64 -15.91
CA THR A 187 -0.88 -4.36 -14.64
C THR A 187 -1.33 -3.39 -13.56
N ILE A 188 -2.38 -3.71 -12.82
CA ILE A 188 -2.89 -2.87 -11.74
C ILE A 188 -2.30 -3.32 -10.42
N VAL A 189 -1.82 -2.36 -9.60
CA VAL A 189 -1.29 -2.63 -8.27
C VAL A 189 -2.04 -1.79 -7.24
N ARG A 190 -2.62 -2.45 -6.24
CA ARG A 190 -3.42 -1.84 -5.18
C ARG A 190 -2.64 -1.90 -3.85
N PRO A 191 -1.86 -0.86 -3.49
CA PRO A 191 -1.28 -0.76 -2.16
C PRO A 191 -2.37 -0.54 -1.10
N SER A 192 -2.17 -1.09 0.10
CA SER A 192 -2.86 -0.66 1.31
C SER A 192 -2.06 0.48 1.96
N HIS A 193 -2.07 0.63 3.27
CA HIS A 193 -1.32 1.69 3.96
C HIS A 193 0.20 1.41 3.91
N THR A 194 0.81 1.77 2.79
CA THR A 194 2.27 1.69 2.63
C THR A 194 2.92 2.91 3.24
N TYR A 195 3.95 2.71 4.05
CA TYR A 195 4.67 3.76 4.77
C TYR A 195 6.19 3.60 4.61
N ASP A 196 6.92 4.66 4.96
CA ASP A 196 8.39 4.71 4.92
C ASP A 196 8.94 5.39 6.20
N GLU A 197 10.24 5.64 6.20
CA GLU A 197 10.93 6.27 7.33
C GLU A 197 10.51 7.72 7.59
N ARG A 198 9.73 8.37 6.72
CA ARG A 198 9.39 9.80 6.79
C ARG A 198 8.09 10.07 7.52
N SER A 199 7.20 9.08 7.66
CA SER A 199 5.89 9.28 8.29
C SER A 199 5.36 7.97 8.88
N VAL A 200 4.93 7.99 10.13
CA VAL A 200 4.26 6.83 10.75
C VAL A 200 2.84 6.65 10.19
N PRO A 201 2.37 5.40 10.04
CA PRO A 201 1.04 5.12 9.51
C PRO A 201 -0.05 5.38 10.56
N LEU A 202 -0.77 6.49 10.44
CA LEU A 202 -1.81 6.91 11.38
C LEU A 202 -3.20 6.95 10.74
N GLY A 203 -4.23 6.73 11.56
CA GLY A 203 -5.63 6.91 11.15
C GLY A 203 -6.06 8.36 11.17
N VAL A 204 -5.74 9.07 12.26
CA VAL A 204 -6.10 10.47 12.48
C VAL A 204 -4.82 11.31 12.55
N HIS A 205 -4.66 12.24 11.63
CA HIS A 205 -3.55 13.19 11.57
C HIS A 205 -3.95 14.45 10.82
N GLY A 206 -3.18 15.53 10.98
CA GLY A 206 -3.39 16.79 10.27
C GLY A 206 -2.80 16.81 8.86
N LYS A 207 -2.82 17.99 8.24
CA LYS A 207 -2.39 18.19 6.83
C LYS A 207 -0.87 18.04 6.65
N ASN A 208 -0.09 18.31 7.71
CA ASN A 208 1.37 18.25 7.67
C ASN A 208 1.95 16.86 7.99
N GLY A 209 1.12 15.80 7.96
CA GLY A 209 1.53 14.42 8.18
C GLY A 209 1.49 13.98 9.64
N SER A 210 2.30 12.98 9.97
CA SER A 210 2.19 12.28 11.26
C SER A 210 2.97 12.91 12.42
N TRP A 211 3.89 13.86 12.15
CA TRP A 211 4.80 14.37 13.18
C TRP A 211 4.09 14.98 14.38
N GLN A 212 3.00 15.77 14.16
CA GLN A 212 2.29 16.40 15.26
C GLN A 212 1.69 15.39 16.24
N VAL A 213 1.25 14.21 15.75
CA VAL A 213 0.76 13.14 16.63
C VAL A 213 1.92 12.52 17.44
N VAL A 214 3.06 12.25 16.79
CA VAL A 214 4.27 11.76 17.48
C VAL A 214 4.70 12.74 18.56
N ARG A 215 4.71 14.04 18.25
CA ARG A 215 5.04 15.12 19.18
C ARG A 215 4.07 15.17 20.37
N ARG A 216 2.76 15.06 20.14
CA ARG A 216 1.74 15.00 21.23
C ARG A 216 2.01 13.85 22.18
N ILE A 217 2.35 12.67 21.65
CA ILE A 217 2.72 11.50 22.48
C ILE A 217 3.97 11.80 23.30
N MET A 218 5.02 12.38 22.71
CA MET A 218 6.26 12.79 23.40
C MET A 218 5.99 13.78 24.54
N GLU A 219 5.11 14.74 24.31
CA GLU A 219 4.71 15.75 25.29
C GLU A 219 3.72 15.22 26.35
N GLY A 220 3.33 13.95 26.28
CA GLY A 220 2.36 13.33 27.19
C GLY A 220 0.94 13.88 27.04
N LYS A 221 0.63 14.49 25.90
CA LYS A 221 -0.72 14.93 25.54
C LYS A 221 -1.55 13.73 25.03
N PRO A 222 -2.88 13.73 25.22
CA PRO A 222 -3.72 12.70 24.65
C PRO A 222 -3.80 12.83 23.12
N VAL A 223 -3.87 11.68 22.42
CA VAL A 223 -4.07 11.60 20.97
C VAL A 223 -5.43 11.00 20.65
N ILE A 224 -5.99 11.38 19.51
CA ILE A 224 -7.28 10.85 19.05
C ILE A 224 -7.03 9.55 18.27
N ILE A 225 -7.72 8.49 18.66
CA ILE A 225 -7.86 7.26 17.86
C ILE A 225 -9.33 7.14 17.46
N HIS A 226 -9.60 6.91 16.18
CA HIS A 226 -10.95 6.77 15.66
C HIS A 226 -11.60 5.44 16.08
N GLY A 227 -12.91 5.47 16.27
CA GLY A 227 -13.67 4.35 16.79
C GLY A 227 -13.22 3.99 18.21
N ASP A 228 -13.14 2.72 18.52
CA ASP A 228 -12.54 2.16 19.74
C ASP A 228 -11.06 1.73 19.54
N GLY A 229 -10.53 1.98 18.34
CA GLY A 229 -9.17 1.61 17.96
C GLY A 229 -8.94 0.12 17.75
N THR A 230 -9.98 -0.73 17.72
CA THR A 230 -9.85 -2.20 17.61
C THR A 230 -10.02 -2.73 16.19
N SER A 231 -10.50 -1.91 15.23
CA SER A 231 -10.54 -2.35 13.83
C SER A 231 -9.17 -2.77 13.34
N LEU A 232 -9.13 -3.91 12.63
CA LEU A 232 -7.89 -4.47 12.10
C LEU A 232 -7.47 -3.72 10.83
N TRP A 233 -6.20 -3.43 10.76
CA TRP A 233 -5.58 -2.73 9.66
C TRP A 233 -4.30 -3.43 9.18
N THR A 234 -3.94 -3.20 7.93
CA THR A 234 -2.70 -3.72 7.35
C THR A 234 -1.80 -2.56 6.93
N ILE A 235 -0.64 -2.46 7.58
CA ILE A 235 0.42 -1.53 7.19
C ILE A 235 1.57 -2.30 6.54
N THR A 236 2.18 -1.72 5.52
CA THR A 236 3.26 -2.38 4.77
C THR A 236 4.42 -1.43 4.60
N HIS A 237 5.61 -1.82 5.06
CA HIS A 237 6.80 -1.01 4.82
C HIS A 237 7.11 -0.96 3.33
N ASN A 238 7.53 0.20 2.81
CA ASN A 238 7.76 0.42 1.38
C ASN A 238 8.80 -0.54 0.78
N SER A 239 9.82 -0.95 1.55
CA SER A 239 10.83 -1.90 1.09
C SER A 239 10.27 -3.31 0.88
N ASP A 240 9.27 -3.72 1.67
CA ASP A 240 8.56 -4.98 1.47
C ASP A 240 7.60 -4.88 0.28
N PHE A 241 6.88 -3.76 0.16
CA PHE A 241 6.07 -3.48 -1.02
C PHE A 241 6.89 -3.56 -2.31
N ALA A 242 8.11 -2.97 -2.28
CA ALA A 242 9.02 -2.99 -3.42
C ALA A 242 9.43 -4.41 -3.86
N LYS A 243 9.50 -5.39 -2.94
CA LYS A 243 9.78 -6.80 -3.30
C LYS A 243 8.71 -7.36 -4.23
N GLY A 244 7.44 -7.18 -3.87
CA GLY A 244 6.31 -7.64 -4.68
C GLY A 244 6.22 -6.89 -6.01
N TYR A 245 6.31 -5.55 -5.97
CA TYR A 245 6.22 -4.71 -7.16
C TYR A 245 7.32 -5.04 -8.19
N CYS A 246 8.59 -5.11 -7.77
CA CYS A 246 9.72 -5.42 -8.66
C CYS A 246 9.60 -6.83 -9.27
N GLY A 247 8.99 -7.79 -8.55
CA GLY A 247 8.71 -9.12 -9.10
C GLY A 247 7.59 -9.14 -10.14
N LEU A 248 6.76 -8.09 -10.21
CA LEU A 248 5.76 -7.93 -11.29
C LEU A 248 6.35 -7.22 -12.51
N VAL A 249 7.44 -6.46 -12.37
CA VAL A 249 8.06 -5.73 -13.47
C VAL A 249 8.65 -6.72 -14.49
N GLY A 250 8.23 -6.58 -15.75
CA GLY A 250 8.63 -7.48 -16.85
C GLY A 250 7.93 -8.84 -16.84
N ASN A 251 7.04 -9.10 -15.87
CA ASN A 251 6.28 -10.35 -15.83
C ASN A 251 5.07 -10.28 -16.75
N ILE A 252 5.15 -10.96 -17.90
CA ILE A 252 4.07 -10.98 -18.90
C ILE A 252 2.76 -11.59 -18.37
N HIS A 253 2.81 -12.48 -17.38
CA HIS A 253 1.63 -13.08 -16.77
C HIS A 253 0.89 -12.13 -15.82
N ALA A 254 1.50 -10.99 -15.48
CA ALA A 254 0.85 -9.95 -14.69
C ALA A 254 0.02 -8.98 -15.56
N ILE A 255 0.19 -8.99 -16.87
CA ILE A 255 -0.54 -8.13 -17.80
C ILE A 255 -2.03 -8.50 -17.79
N GLY A 256 -2.90 -7.49 -17.72
CA GLY A 256 -4.36 -7.66 -17.61
C GLY A 256 -4.82 -8.13 -16.24
N GLN A 257 -3.95 -8.05 -15.21
CA GLN A 257 -4.26 -8.50 -13.86
C GLN A 257 -4.16 -7.35 -12.84
N ALA A 258 -4.92 -7.49 -11.75
CA ALA A 258 -4.79 -6.64 -10.57
C ALA A 258 -4.13 -7.44 -9.43
N TYR A 259 -3.33 -6.77 -8.62
CA TYR A 259 -2.67 -7.31 -7.43
C TYR A 259 -2.76 -6.32 -6.28
N HIS A 260 -3.10 -6.77 -5.07
CA HIS A 260 -2.68 -6.05 -3.90
C HIS A 260 -1.35 -6.61 -3.38
N ILE A 261 -0.52 -5.74 -2.84
CA ILE A 261 0.78 -6.08 -2.25
C ILE A 261 0.78 -5.54 -0.83
N THR A 262 0.66 -6.41 0.16
CA THR A 262 0.53 -6.01 1.56
C THR A 262 1.33 -6.93 2.48
N SER A 263 1.52 -6.50 3.73
CA SER A 263 1.96 -7.41 4.79
C SER A 263 0.87 -8.45 5.08
N ASP A 264 1.27 -9.61 5.58
CA ASP A 264 0.35 -10.61 6.16
C ASP A 264 -0.04 -10.27 7.60
N GLU A 265 0.60 -9.28 8.20
CA GLU A 265 0.37 -8.85 9.57
C GLU A 265 -0.93 -8.05 9.69
N ARG A 266 -1.59 -8.22 10.80
CA ARG A 266 -2.86 -7.56 11.12
C ARG A 266 -2.70 -6.89 12.47
N VAL A 267 -2.84 -5.57 12.49
CA VAL A 267 -2.69 -4.78 13.72
C VAL A 267 -3.92 -3.93 13.95
N THR A 268 -4.24 -3.67 15.21
CA THR A 268 -5.25 -2.69 15.57
C THR A 268 -4.64 -1.28 15.58
N TRP A 269 -5.47 -0.27 15.47
CA TRP A 269 -5.01 1.12 15.62
C TRP A 269 -4.40 1.36 17.00
N ASN A 270 -4.99 0.76 18.05
CA ASN A 270 -4.42 0.83 19.40
C ASN A 270 -2.99 0.29 19.45
N GLN A 271 -2.70 -0.84 18.76
CA GLN A 271 -1.35 -1.39 18.68
C GLN A 271 -0.39 -0.47 17.92
N ILE A 272 -0.83 0.16 16.82
CA ILE A 272 0.00 1.11 16.05
C ILE A 272 0.43 2.27 16.94
N TYR A 273 -0.51 2.92 17.63
CA TYR A 273 -0.19 4.05 18.51
C TYR A 273 0.63 3.62 19.74
N GLN A 274 0.38 2.43 20.29
CA GLN A 274 1.19 1.89 21.39
C GLN A 274 2.64 1.66 20.95
N CYS A 275 2.90 1.12 19.75
CA CYS A 275 4.25 0.97 19.21
C CYS A 275 5.02 2.32 19.14
N ILE A 276 4.32 3.42 18.82
CA ILE A 276 4.93 4.75 18.81
C ILE A 276 5.34 5.16 20.24
N ALA A 277 4.43 5.03 21.20
CA ALA A 277 4.66 5.38 22.59
C ALA A 277 5.78 4.52 23.22
N ASP A 278 5.78 3.23 22.96
CA ASP A 278 6.83 2.28 23.42
C ASP A 278 8.21 2.67 22.85
N THR A 279 8.25 3.09 21.58
CA THR A 279 9.50 3.55 20.95
C THR A 279 10.02 4.84 21.58
N LEU A 280 9.10 5.73 21.98
CA LEU A 280 9.43 6.99 22.65
C LEU A 280 9.72 6.81 24.14
N GLY A 281 9.40 5.65 24.74
CA GLY A 281 9.56 5.36 26.14
C GLY A 281 8.61 6.16 27.07
N VAL A 282 7.43 6.50 26.58
CA VAL A 282 6.43 7.30 27.32
C VAL A 282 5.08 6.59 27.38
N PRO A 283 4.25 6.85 28.41
CA PRO A 283 2.90 6.28 28.46
C PRO A 283 2.01 6.89 27.38
N LEU A 284 1.22 6.05 26.71
CA LEU A 284 0.24 6.49 25.73
C LEU A 284 -1.04 6.99 26.44
N LYS A 285 -1.49 8.19 26.09
CA LYS A 285 -2.81 8.72 26.48
C LYS A 285 -3.69 8.81 25.25
N VAL A 286 -4.87 8.19 25.29
CA VAL A 286 -5.78 8.08 24.15
C VAL A 286 -7.16 8.65 24.48
N CYS A 287 -7.74 9.36 23.54
CA CYS A 287 -9.16 9.65 23.48
C CYS A 287 -9.76 8.91 22.27
N HIS A 288 -10.58 7.88 22.52
CA HIS A 288 -11.30 7.18 21.48
C HIS A 288 -12.56 7.95 21.09
N ILE A 289 -12.70 8.30 19.82
CA ILE A 289 -13.80 9.11 19.29
C ILE A 289 -14.40 8.39 18.07
N PRO A 290 -15.75 8.23 18.00
CA PRO A 290 -16.40 7.58 16.86
C PRO A 290 -16.01 8.24 15.53
N SER A 291 -15.81 7.41 14.50
CA SER A 291 -15.32 7.86 13.18
C SER A 291 -16.31 8.80 12.47
N ASP A 292 -17.61 8.52 12.56
CA ASP A 292 -18.69 9.34 12.03
C ASP A 292 -18.77 10.71 12.73
N PHE A 293 -18.55 10.74 14.06
CA PHE A 293 -18.48 12.00 14.79
C PHE A 293 -17.29 12.84 14.33
N LEU A 294 -16.10 12.21 14.18
CA LEU A 294 -14.91 12.91 13.66
C LEU A 294 -15.16 13.48 12.26
N ALA A 295 -15.80 12.71 11.38
CA ALA A 295 -16.15 13.17 10.03
C ALA A 295 -17.13 14.37 10.06
N ALA A 296 -18.11 14.35 10.97
CA ALA A 296 -19.13 15.39 11.05
C ALA A 296 -18.61 16.73 11.61
N ILE A 297 -17.55 16.72 12.43
CA ILE A 297 -17.05 17.93 13.15
C ILE A 297 -15.76 18.50 12.57
N SER A 298 -15.27 17.99 11.45
CA SER A 298 -13.92 18.27 10.97
C SER A 298 -13.91 18.76 9.52
N ASP A 299 -13.03 19.72 9.24
CA ASP A 299 -12.66 20.13 7.87
C ASP A 299 -11.61 19.20 7.25
N TYR A 300 -11.15 18.19 7.97
CA TYR A 300 -10.31 17.10 7.43
C TYR A 300 -11.19 16.08 6.71
N ASP A 301 -10.73 15.50 5.63
CA ASP A 301 -11.46 14.46 4.87
C ASP A 301 -11.52 13.12 5.65
N PHE A 302 -12.19 13.15 6.83
CA PHE A 302 -12.37 11.95 7.64
C PHE A 302 -13.56 11.10 7.17
N GLU A 303 -14.51 11.64 6.40
CA GLU A 303 -15.51 10.81 5.73
C GLU A 303 -14.82 9.86 4.75
N GLY A 304 -13.99 10.38 3.87
CA GLY A 304 -13.22 9.55 2.94
C GLY A 304 -12.20 8.67 3.64
N SER A 305 -11.30 9.28 4.41
CA SER A 305 -10.13 8.57 4.94
C SER A 305 -10.40 7.63 6.11
N LEU A 306 -11.47 7.84 6.89
CA LEU A 306 -11.89 6.94 7.97
C LEU A 306 -13.07 6.08 7.55
N ILE A 307 -14.24 6.65 7.29
CA ILE A 307 -15.46 5.88 6.97
C ILE A 307 -15.29 5.13 5.65
N GLY A 308 -14.73 5.81 4.65
CA GLY A 308 -14.41 5.22 3.35
C GLY A 308 -13.19 4.28 3.37
N ASP A 309 -12.43 4.18 4.46
CA ASP A 309 -11.22 3.34 4.49
C ASP A 309 -10.90 2.79 5.88
N LYS A 310 -10.25 3.56 6.76
CA LYS A 310 -9.52 3.11 7.96
C LYS A 310 -10.41 2.65 9.13
N ALA A 311 -11.67 3.06 9.18
CA ALA A 311 -12.61 2.61 10.20
C ALA A 311 -13.10 1.17 9.98
N ASN A 312 -12.89 0.62 8.78
CA ASN A 312 -13.32 -0.73 8.43
C ASN A 312 -12.20 -1.74 8.71
N THR A 313 -12.55 -2.89 9.32
CA THR A 313 -11.63 -4.03 9.39
C THR A 313 -11.42 -4.61 7.99
N VAL A 314 -10.17 -4.62 7.51
CA VAL A 314 -9.78 -5.23 6.24
C VAL A 314 -8.50 -6.07 6.43
N ILE A 315 -8.52 -7.27 5.87
CA ILE A 315 -7.42 -8.24 5.89
C ILE A 315 -7.21 -8.69 4.46
N PHE A 316 -5.98 -8.69 3.98
CA PHE A 316 -5.69 -9.01 2.58
C PHE A 316 -5.19 -10.45 2.41
N ASP A 317 -5.71 -11.15 1.42
CA ASP A 317 -5.20 -12.46 0.99
C ASP A 317 -4.10 -12.29 -0.06
N ASN A 318 -2.85 -12.37 0.36
CA ASN A 318 -1.68 -12.22 -0.51
C ASN A 318 -1.37 -13.47 -1.36
N SER A 319 -2.26 -14.46 -1.46
CA SER A 319 -2.02 -15.70 -2.19
C SER A 319 -1.72 -15.45 -3.67
N LYS A 320 -2.37 -14.46 -4.29
CA LYS A 320 -2.18 -14.14 -5.71
C LYS A 320 -0.77 -13.59 -5.97
N ILE A 321 -0.36 -12.56 -5.23
CA ILE A 321 0.98 -12.01 -5.39
C ILE A 321 2.08 -13.03 -5.06
N LYS A 322 1.90 -13.86 -4.03
CA LYS A 322 2.87 -14.92 -3.67
C LYS A 322 3.01 -16.00 -4.74
N ARG A 323 1.92 -16.34 -5.45
CA ARG A 323 2.01 -17.27 -6.60
C ARG A 323 2.69 -16.63 -7.80
N THR A 324 2.45 -15.35 -8.07
CA THR A 324 2.99 -14.64 -9.24
C THR A 324 4.44 -14.23 -9.04
N VAL A 325 4.83 -13.92 -7.81
CA VAL A 325 6.18 -13.53 -7.40
C VAL A 325 6.66 -14.52 -6.33
N PRO A 326 7.20 -15.68 -6.75
CA PRO A 326 7.71 -16.69 -5.82
C PRO A 326 8.79 -16.09 -4.90
N GLY A 327 8.67 -16.36 -3.61
CA GLY A 327 9.57 -15.79 -2.59
C GLY A 327 9.18 -14.39 -2.10
N PHE A 328 8.08 -13.80 -2.57
CA PHE A 328 7.55 -12.59 -1.94
C PHE A 328 7.12 -12.86 -0.50
N CYS A 329 7.71 -12.13 0.41
CA CYS A 329 7.35 -12.08 1.83
C CYS A 329 7.58 -10.66 2.36
N ALA A 330 6.62 -10.13 3.08
CA ALA A 330 6.80 -8.92 3.87
C ALA A 330 7.46 -9.32 5.20
N GLU A 331 8.70 -8.90 5.40
CA GLU A 331 9.55 -9.33 6.52
C GLU A 331 9.61 -8.31 7.65
N ILE A 332 9.31 -7.02 7.35
CA ILE A 332 9.34 -5.95 8.35
C ILE A 332 8.01 -5.97 9.11
N ARG A 333 8.07 -6.39 10.37
CA ARG A 333 6.90 -6.36 11.25
C ARG A 333 6.49 -4.93 11.56
N ALA A 334 5.21 -4.73 11.88
CA ALA A 334 4.64 -3.42 12.18
C ALA A 334 5.39 -2.70 13.31
N ASP A 335 5.71 -3.41 14.41
CA ASP A 335 6.46 -2.84 15.54
C ASP A 335 7.88 -2.41 15.16
N GLN A 336 8.55 -3.18 14.31
CA GLN A 336 9.89 -2.87 13.82
C GLN A 336 9.89 -1.66 12.90
N GLY A 337 8.99 -1.65 11.91
CA GLY A 337 8.91 -0.57 10.95
C GLY A 337 8.47 0.76 11.59
N ILE A 338 7.49 0.73 12.50
CA ILE A 338 7.08 1.93 13.26
C ILE A 338 8.27 2.46 14.08
N ARG A 339 9.00 1.58 14.76
CA ARG A 339 10.20 1.96 15.52
C ARG A 339 11.24 2.62 14.64
N GLN A 340 11.55 2.03 13.48
CA GLN A 340 12.51 2.60 12.53
C GLN A 340 12.07 3.98 12.07
N THR A 341 10.77 4.16 11.72
CA THR A 341 10.22 5.45 11.31
C THR A 341 10.30 6.50 12.41
N VAL A 342 9.91 6.16 13.64
CA VAL A 342 9.97 7.09 14.79
C VAL A 342 11.42 7.51 15.07
N GLN A 343 12.35 6.55 15.09
CA GLN A 343 13.79 6.84 15.30
C GLN A 343 14.35 7.72 14.19
N HIS A 344 13.96 7.45 12.93
CA HIS A 344 14.37 8.28 11.80
C HIS A 344 13.84 9.72 11.91
N LEU A 345 12.56 9.89 12.23
CA LEU A 345 11.96 11.21 12.45
C LEU A 345 12.68 11.99 13.57
N LEU A 346 13.05 11.32 14.67
CA LEU A 346 13.78 11.95 15.77
C LEU A 346 15.18 12.39 15.35
N ALA A 347 15.85 11.61 14.49
CA ALA A 347 17.18 11.91 13.99
C ALA A 347 17.21 12.98 12.87
N HIS A 348 16.06 13.29 12.25
CA HIS A 348 15.99 14.18 11.09
C HIS A 348 15.01 15.35 11.32
N PRO A 349 15.43 16.43 11.98
CA PRO A 349 14.56 17.58 12.29
C PRO A 349 13.86 18.20 11.09
N GLY A 350 14.46 18.10 9.90
CA GLY A 350 13.85 18.58 8.65
C GLY A 350 12.58 17.83 8.21
N LEU A 351 12.27 16.68 8.80
CA LEU A 351 11.04 15.90 8.59
C LEU A 351 9.98 16.18 9.66
N GLN A 352 10.34 16.93 10.70
CA GLN A 352 9.49 17.24 11.85
C GLN A 352 8.58 18.44 11.56
N ASN A 353 7.61 18.27 10.65
CA ASN A 353 6.72 19.35 10.22
C ASN A 353 5.64 19.60 11.29
N PRO A 354 5.64 20.74 12.00
CA PRO A 354 4.61 21.07 12.98
C PRO A 354 3.26 21.30 12.30
N ASP A 355 2.19 20.95 13.00
CA ASP A 355 0.82 21.24 12.60
C ASP A 355 0.04 21.84 13.80
N PRO A 356 0.23 23.13 14.10
CA PRO A 356 -0.38 23.78 15.25
C PRO A 356 -1.90 23.88 15.14
N GLU A 357 -2.45 23.92 13.92
CA GLU A 357 -3.91 23.92 13.71
C GLU A 357 -4.51 22.57 14.12
N PHE A 358 -3.87 21.48 13.72
CA PHE A 358 -4.27 20.14 14.12
C PHE A 358 -4.08 19.91 15.62
N ASP A 359 -2.98 20.40 16.21
CA ASP A 359 -2.75 20.31 17.66
C ASP A 359 -3.87 20.99 18.45
N ALA A 360 -4.21 22.23 18.09
CA ALA A 360 -5.28 22.99 18.72
C ALA A 360 -6.66 22.38 18.48
N TRP A 361 -6.89 21.82 17.29
CA TRP A 361 -8.13 21.07 16.98
C TRP A 361 -8.26 19.85 17.90
N CYS A 362 -7.20 19.04 18.04
CA CYS A 362 -7.20 17.92 18.97
C CYS A 362 -7.54 18.33 20.40
N ASP A 363 -6.92 19.40 20.91
CA ASP A 363 -7.17 19.87 22.27
C ASP A 363 -8.64 20.27 22.48
N ARG A 364 -9.23 21.02 21.52
CA ARG A 364 -10.65 21.41 21.56
C ARG A 364 -11.59 20.20 21.53
N VAL A 365 -11.36 19.27 20.61
CA VAL A 365 -12.23 18.10 20.40
C VAL A 365 -12.16 17.17 21.62
N ILE A 366 -10.97 16.91 22.14
CA ILE A 366 -10.78 16.05 23.31
C ILE A 366 -11.45 16.68 24.54
N ALA A 367 -11.24 17.97 24.78
CA ALA A 367 -11.86 18.68 25.91
C ALA A 367 -13.40 18.65 25.84
N ALA A 368 -13.97 18.91 24.66
CA ALA A 368 -15.42 18.87 24.46
C ALA A 368 -15.98 17.44 24.68
N TYR A 369 -15.29 16.41 24.16
CA TYR A 369 -15.70 15.02 24.28
C TYR A 369 -15.65 14.54 25.74
N GLU A 370 -14.58 14.87 26.48
CA GLU A 370 -14.45 14.50 27.89
C GLU A 370 -15.45 15.25 28.77
N ASN A 371 -15.76 16.52 28.48
CA ASN A 371 -16.83 17.28 29.16
C ASN A 371 -18.20 16.62 28.94
N LEU A 372 -18.51 16.20 27.73
CA LEU A 372 -19.76 15.49 27.44
C LEU A 372 -19.84 14.16 28.20
N LYS A 373 -18.76 13.38 28.26
CA LYS A 373 -18.70 12.16 29.07
C LYS A 373 -18.93 12.44 30.54
N GLY A 374 -18.29 13.49 31.08
CA GLY A 374 -18.50 13.91 32.49
C GLY A 374 -19.94 14.34 32.80
N ALA A 375 -20.59 15.05 31.86
CA ALA A 375 -21.99 15.47 32.01
C ALA A 375 -23.02 14.33 31.93
N LEU A 376 -22.66 13.21 31.32
CA LEU A 376 -23.51 12.01 31.14
C LEU A 376 -23.15 10.87 32.12
N ALA A 377 -22.07 11.04 32.87
CA ALA A 377 -21.68 10.02 33.87
C ALA A 377 -22.74 9.97 34.99
N PRO A 378 -23.12 8.77 35.49
CA PRO A 378 -24.14 8.60 36.51
C PRO A 378 -23.72 9.19 37.88
#